data_292bb077e99a6859597308e7bd01bd2b
#
_entry.id   292bb077e99a6859597308e7bd01bd2b
#
_cell.length_a   1.000
_cell.length_b   1.000
_cell.length_c   1.000
_cell.angle_alpha   90.00
_cell.angle_beta   90.00
_cell.angle_gamma   90.00
#
_symmetry.space_group_name_H-M   'P 1'
#
loop_
_entity.id
_entity.type
_entity.pdbx_description
1 polymer ?
#
loop_
_entity_poly.entity_id
_entity_poly.type
_entity_poly.pdbx_seq_one_letter_code
_entity_poly.pdbx_strand_id
1 'polypeptide(L)'
;MTDGGNLKVTAKSEREIVMTREFPAPRRMVFDAYTQPELLKRWLGVFGGWELAVCEIDLRVGGTYRWVWRQSSDGSEMGVSGTYREIVAPERLVCTELFDVAWYPGEALLTTGLAEQGGRTTLTTTILYVSREARDGVLKSPMEGGVTRSYNQLAEILESMPRT
;
A
#
# COMPACT_ATOMS: atom_id res chain seq x y z
N MET A 1 9.86 -17.33 -10.35
CA MET A 1 9.64 -15.94 -10.79
C MET A 1 8.36 -15.39 -10.22
N THR A 2 8.45 -14.21 -9.68
CA THR A 2 7.34 -13.60 -8.95
C THR A 2 6.62 -12.56 -9.78
N ASP A 3 6.13 -12.92 -10.91
CA ASP A 3 5.31 -11.97 -11.62
C ASP A 3 3.86 -12.02 -11.18
N GLY A 4 3.54 -12.82 -10.18
CA GLY A 4 2.26 -12.98 -9.48
C GLY A 4 1.05 -12.21 -9.98
N GLY A 5 1.15 -11.61 -11.08
CA GLY A 5 0.12 -10.77 -11.64
C GLY A 5 0.67 -9.38 -11.87
N ASN A 6 0.21 -8.76 -12.89
CA ASN A 6 0.62 -7.41 -13.24
C ASN A 6 -0.17 -6.39 -12.43
N LEU A 7 0.51 -5.33 -12.01
CA LEU A 7 -0.17 -4.18 -11.46
C LEU A 7 -0.95 -3.47 -12.58
N LYS A 8 -2.22 -3.25 -12.36
CA LYS A 8 -3.06 -2.47 -13.27
C LYS A 8 -3.47 -1.19 -12.58
N VAL A 9 -3.27 -0.07 -13.25
CA VAL A 9 -3.62 1.25 -12.74
C VAL A 9 -4.62 1.88 -13.70
N THR A 10 -5.79 2.25 -13.18
CA THR A 10 -6.89 2.78 -13.99
C THR A 10 -7.48 4.02 -13.33
N ALA A 11 -7.80 5.03 -14.15
CA ALA A 11 -8.57 6.18 -13.67
C ALA A 11 -10.04 5.78 -13.69
N LYS A 12 -10.62 5.56 -12.50
CA LYS A 12 -12.00 5.08 -12.36
C LYS A 12 -13.02 6.20 -12.50
N SER A 13 -12.73 7.36 -11.93
CA SER A 13 -13.60 8.52 -11.94
C SER A 13 -12.73 9.77 -12.00
N GLU A 14 -13.36 10.96 -11.95
CA GLU A 14 -12.59 12.22 -11.98
C GLU A 14 -11.58 12.33 -10.85
N ARG A 15 -11.84 11.72 -9.69
CA ARG A 15 -10.98 11.85 -8.53
C ARG A 15 -10.41 10.53 -8.04
N GLU A 16 -10.65 9.42 -8.74
CA GLU A 16 -10.25 8.10 -8.26
C GLU A 16 -9.26 7.41 -9.17
N ILE A 17 -8.31 6.70 -8.52
CA ILE A 17 -7.42 5.74 -9.20
C ILE A 17 -7.73 4.38 -8.59
N VAL A 18 -7.81 3.35 -9.42
CA VAL A 18 -7.92 1.97 -8.97
C VAL A 18 -6.66 1.21 -9.36
N MET A 19 -6.04 0.56 -8.38
CA MET A 19 -4.89 -0.30 -8.59
C MET A 19 -5.29 -1.73 -8.25
N THR A 20 -4.95 -2.67 -9.12
CA THR A 20 -5.27 -4.09 -8.92
C THR A 20 -4.02 -4.94 -9.10
N ARG A 21 -3.82 -5.89 -8.20
CA ARG A 21 -2.71 -6.84 -8.27
C ARG A 21 -3.09 -8.17 -7.68
N GLU A 22 -2.64 -9.27 -8.29
CA GLU A 22 -2.83 -10.62 -7.76
C GLU A 22 -1.59 -11.08 -7.01
N PHE A 23 -1.79 -11.78 -5.90
CA PHE A 23 -0.71 -12.34 -5.07
C PHE A 23 -0.89 -13.84 -4.89
N PRO A 24 0.21 -14.61 -4.86
CA PRO A 24 0.16 -16.07 -4.75
C PRO A 24 0.04 -16.53 -3.30
N ALA A 25 -0.96 -16.04 -2.59
CA ALA A 25 -1.14 -16.34 -1.16
C ALA A 25 -2.59 -16.11 -0.74
N PRO A 26 -3.05 -16.80 0.34
CA PRO A 26 -4.37 -16.53 0.91
C PRO A 26 -4.48 -15.09 1.42
N ARG A 27 -5.68 -14.55 1.40
CA ARG A 27 -5.90 -13.15 1.78
C ARG A 27 -5.48 -12.84 3.22
N ARG A 28 -5.52 -13.81 4.11
CA ARG A 28 -5.07 -13.60 5.50
C ARG A 28 -3.60 -13.22 5.54
N MET A 29 -2.78 -13.87 4.73
CA MET A 29 -1.35 -13.55 4.65
C MET A 29 -1.12 -12.16 4.09
N VAL A 30 -1.89 -11.78 3.06
CA VAL A 30 -1.78 -10.45 2.47
C VAL A 30 -2.24 -9.39 3.46
N PHE A 31 -3.33 -9.64 4.17
CA PHE A 31 -3.85 -8.73 5.19
C PHE A 31 -2.80 -8.51 6.30
N ASP A 32 -2.19 -9.60 6.78
CA ASP A 32 -1.16 -9.52 7.82
C ASP A 32 0.05 -8.73 7.33
N ALA A 33 0.44 -8.90 6.07
CA ALA A 33 1.56 -8.16 5.49
C ALA A 33 1.29 -6.66 5.43
N TYR A 34 0.05 -6.25 5.36
CA TYR A 34 -0.36 -4.84 5.35
C TYR A 34 -0.54 -4.24 6.74
N THR A 35 -0.67 -5.06 7.77
CA THR A 35 -1.08 -4.58 9.08
C THR A 35 -0.09 -4.87 10.21
N GLN A 36 0.89 -5.73 9.96
CA GLN A 36 1.92 -6.05 10.96
C GLN A 36 3.21 -5.31 10.63
N PRO A 37 3.71 -4.45 11.54
CA PRO A 37 4.91 -3.65 11.27
C PRO A 37 6.13 -4.47 10.84
N GLU A 38 6.36 -5.63 11.44
CA GLU A 38 7.51 -6.48 11.10
C GLU A 38 7.46 -6.92 9.62
N LEU A 39 6.26 -7.14 9.11
CA LEU A 39 6.09 -7.55 7.72
C LEU A 39 6.17 -6.35 6.78
N LEU A 40 5.52 -5.25 7.12
CA LEU A 40 5.55 -4.02 6.31
C LEU A 40 6.99 -3.54 6.07
N LYS A 41 7.82 -3.62 7.08
CA LYS A 41 9.23 -3.19 6.99
C LYS A 41 10.04 -3.97 5.97
N ARG A 42 9.54 -5.10 5.52
CA ARG A 42 10.25 -5.97 4.58
C ARG A 42 9.93 -5.67 3.13
N TRP A 43 8.84 -4.96 2.84
CA TRP A 43 8.44 -4.78 1.45
C TRP A 43 7.96 -3.37 1.06
N LEU A 44 7.40 -2.61 1.99
CA LEU A 44 6.74 -1.35 1.64
C LEU A 44 7.78 -0.23 1.42
N GLY A 45 8.04 0.07 0.14
CA GLY A 45 8.95 1.14 -0.24
C GLY A 45 10.42 0.87 0.11
N VAL A 46 10.78 -0.39 0.34
CA VAL A 46 12.10 -0.79 0.84
C VAL A 46 12.97 -1.21 -0.35
N PHE A 47 13.44 -0.22 -1.11
CA PHE A 47 14.31 -0.44 -2.26
C PHE A 47 15.09 0.84 -2.55
N GLY A 48 16.17 0.74 -3.32
CA GLY A 48 16.95 1.90 -3.72
C GLY A 48 17.60 2.65 -2.57
N GLY A 49 17.95 1.96 -1.49
CA GLY A 49 18.55 2.60 -0.32
C GLY A 49 17.55 3.16 0.68
N TRP A 50 16.26 3.04 0.41
CA TRP A 50 15.21 3.43 1.36
C TRP A 50 14.86 2.29 2.29
N GLU A 51 14.67 2.61 3.56
CA GLU A 51 14.16 1.66 4.54
C GLU A 51 12.98 2.28 5.28
N LEU A 52 12.08 1.44 5.77
CA LEU A 52 10.94 1.90 6.57
C LEU A 52 11.41 2.01 8.03
N ALA A 53 11.94 3.18 8.38
CA ALA A 53 12.57 3.42 9.68
C ALA A 53 11.57 3.49 10.82
N VAL A 54 10.37 4.02 10.57
CA VAL A 54 9.28 4.08 11.55
C VAL A 54 8.08 3.40 10.94
N CYS A 55 7.47 2.48 11.69
CA CYS A 55 6.24 1.81 11.29
C CYS A 55 5.41 1.57 12.53
N GLU A 56 4.46 2.45 12.78
CA GLU A 56 3.57 2.40 13.94
C GLU A 56 2.15 2.21 13.45
N ILE A 57 1.45 1.22 13.99
CA ILE A 57 0.09 0.90 13.57
C ILE A 57 -0.77 0.64 14.81
N ASP A 58 -1.84 1.41 14.95
CA ASP A 58 -2.89 1.17 15.93
C ASP A 58 -4.09 0.64 15.16
N LEU A 59 -4.17 -0.68 15.01
CA LEU A 59 -5.13 -1.33 14.10
C LEU A 59 -6.51 -1.43 14.72
N ARG A 60 -7.23 -0.33 14.73
CA ARG A 60 -8.62 -0.24 15.17
C ARG A 60 -9.28 0.94 14.46
N VAL A 61 -10.58 0.90 14.35
CA VAL A 61 -11.32 2.04 13.77
C VAL A 61 -11.08 3.28 14.64
N GLY A 62 -10.64 4.36 14.03
CA GLY A 62 -10.21 5.57 14.73
C GLY A 62 -8.75 5.55 15.14
N GLY A 63 -8.08 4.41 15.06
CA GLY A 63 -6.63 4.32 15.29
C GLY A 63 -5.86 4.91 14.12
N THR A 64 -4.58 5.18 14.35
CA THR A 64 -3.74 5.83 13.35
C THR A 64 -2.57 4.94 12.96
N TYR A 65 -1.96 5.26 11.81
CA TYR A 65 -0.70 4.67 11.42
C TYR A 65 0.29 5.78 11.08
N ARG A 66 1.59 5.47 11.25
CA ARG A 66 2.67 6.38 10.93
C ARG A 66 3.80 5.61 10.30
N TRP A 67 4.19 5.97 9.10
CA TRP A 67 5.33 5.37 8.38
C TRP A 67 6.30 6.46 8.02
N VAL A 68 7.60 6.21 8.28
CA VAL A 68 8.67 7.13 7.87
C VAL A 68 9.75 6.31 7.18
N TRP A 69 10.01 6.65 5.94
CA TRP A 69 11.11 6.08 5.18
C TRP A 69 12.34 6.95 5.33
N ARG A 70 13.50 6.31 5.41
CA ARG A 70 14.78 7.01 5.49
C ARG A 70 15.71 6.51 4.40
N GLN A 71 16.39 7.46 3.70
CA GLN A 71 17.39 7.15 2.69
C GLN A 71 18.75 6.95 3.36
N SER A 72 19.39 5.81 3.10
CA SER A 72 20.68 5.48 3.72
C SER A 72 21.82 6.38 3.26
N SER A 73 21.75 6.91 2.04
CA SER A 73 22.85 7.70 1.48
C SER A 73 22.99 9.08 2.09
N ASP A 74 21.88 9.74 2.45
CA ASP A 74 21.91 11.12 2.93
C ASP A 74 21.05 11.37 4.16
N GLY A 75 20.36 10.36 4.68
CA GLY A 75 19.52 10.50 5.85
C GLY A 75 18.20 11.22 5.61
N SER A 76 17.86 11.55 4.36
CA SER A 76 16.59 12.20 4.08
C SER A 76 15.42 11.30 4.46
N GLU A 77 14.29 11.91 4.85
CA GLU A 77 13.12 11.17 5.31
C GLU A 77 11.87 11.59 4.55
N MET A 78 10.95 10.63 4.44
CA MET A 78 9.63 10.88 3.88
C MET A 78 8.61 10.20 4.78
N GLY A 79 7.66 10.96 5.31
CA GLY A 79 6.67 10.44 6.24
C GLY A 79 5.26 10.52 5.69
N VAL A 80 4.44 9.55 6.12
CA VAL A 80 3.02 9.51 5.80
C VAL A 80 2.26 9.06 7.03
N SER A 81 1.05 9.56 7.21
CA SER A 81 0.18 9.15 8.31
C SER A 81 -1.26 9.07 7.83
N GLY A 82 -2.09 8.39 8.62
CA GLY A 82 -3.50 8.29 8.33
C GLY A 82 -4.28 7.71 9.49
N THR A 83 -5.58 7.61 9.28
CA THR A 83 -6.53 7.09 10.26
C THR A 83 -7.31 5.95 9.64
N TYR A 84 -7.49 4.87 10.38
CA TYR A 84 -8.34 3.75 9.94
C TYR A 84 -9.81 4.13 10.11
N ARG A 85 -10.57 4.04 9.02
CA ARG A 85 -11.99 4.34 8.99
C ARG A 85 -12.86 3.10 9.04
N GLU A 86 -12.34 1.97 8.48
CA GLU A 86 -13.07 0.72 8.46
C GLU A 86 -12.06 -0.43 8.42
N ILE A 87 -12.32 -1.48 9.20
CA ILE A 87 -11.49 -2.68 9.24
C ILE A 87 -12.40 -3.89 9.24
N VAL A 88 -12.35 -4.68 8.17
CA VAL A 88 -13.07 -5.97 8.08
C VAL A 88 -12.01 -7.01 7.74
N ALA A 89 -11.38 -7.56 8.77
CA ALA A 89 -10.29 -8.51 8.60
C ALA A 89 -10.80 -9.87 8.14
N PRO A 90 -10.17 -10.51 7.19
CA PRO A 90 -9.05 -10.09 6.35
C PRO A 90 -9.46 -9.56 4.97
N GLU A 91 -10.61 -8.94 4.85
CA GLU A 91 -11.24 -8.61 3.56
C GLU A 91 -11.06 -7.16 3.13
N ARG A 92 -11.01 -6.22 4.09
CA ARG A 92 -11.14 -4.81 3.72
C ARG A 92 -10.52 -3.88 4.75
N LEU A 93 -9.83 -2.87 4.24
CA LEU A 93 -9.31 -1.76 5.02
C LEU A 93 -9.69 -0.46 4.35
N VAL A 94 -10.15 0.52 5.12
CA VAL A 94 -10.36 1.87 4.62
C VAL A 94 -9.56 2.80 5.53
N CYS A 95 -8.68 3.60 4.95
CA CYS A 95 -7.87 4.54 5.72
C CYS A 95 -7.61 5.81 4.94
N THR A 96 -7.21 6.86 5.65
CA THR A 96 -6.79 8.11 5.04
C THR A 96 -5.28 8.07 4.78
N GLU A 97 -4.78 8.95 3.92
CA GLU A 97 -3.35 9.07 3.63
C GLU A 97 -2.99 10.54 3.48
N LEU A 98 -2.02 10.99 4.28
CA LEU A 98 -1.51 12.35 4.22
C LEU A 98 0.00 12.33 4.40
N PHE A 99 0.72 12.81 3.39
CA PHE A 99 2.18 12.91 3.46
C PHE A 99 2.61 14.17 4.21
N ASP A 100 3.70 14.06 4.97
CA ASP A 100 4.25 15.21 5.71
C ASP A 100 4.63 16.35 4.76
N VAL A 101 5.23 15.99 3.62
CA VAL A 101 5.52 16.93 2.54
C VAL A 101 4.65 16.51 1.37
N ALA A 102 3.61 17.25 1.13
CA ALA A 102 2.59 16.88 0.15
C ALA A 102 3.14 16.89 -1.26
N TRP A 103 3.10 15.75 -1.93
CA TRP A 103 3.43 15.65 -3.35
C TRP A 103 2.16 15.58 -4.22
N TYR A 104 1.02 15.54 -3.56
CA TYR A 104 -0.28 15.81 -4.18
C TYR A 104 -1.13 16.54 -3.13
N PRO A 105 -2.07 17.41 -3.57
CA PRO A 105 -2.85 18.20 -2.60
C PRO A 105 -3.83 17.36 -1.81
N GLY A 106 -3.94 17.67 -0.52
CA GLY A 106 -4.97 17.15 0.35
C GLY A 106 -4.76 15.74 0.84
N GLU A 107 -5.73 15.27 1.60
CA GLU A 107 -5.76 13.93 2.17
C GLU A 107 -6.49 12.99 1.21
N ALA A 108 -5.93 11.82 0.96
CA ALA A 108 -6.57 10.81 0.13
C ALA A 108 -7.28 9.78 1.01
N LEU A 109 -8.28 9.11 0.44
CA LEU A 109 -8.99 8.01 1.11
C LEU A 109 -8.70 6.73 0.33
N LEU A 110 -8.11 5.75 1.00
CA LEU A 110 -7.73 4.47 0.41
C LEU A 110 -8.68 3.37 0.87
N THR A 111 -9.27 2.68 -0.08
CA THR A 111 -10.10 1.50 0.18
C THR A 111 -9.38 0.31 -0.42
N THR A 112 -8.95 -0.63 0.43
CA THR A 112 -8.25 -1.84 0.00
C THR A 112 -9.14 -3.04 0.24
N GLY A 113 -9.42 -3.77 -0.82
CA GLY A 113 -10.20 -5.01 -0.77
C GLY A 113 -9.33 -6.20 -1.14
N LEU A 114 -9.54 -7.31 -0.46
CA LEU A 114 -8.80 -8.56 -0.68
C LEU A 114 -9.80 -9.67 -0.97
N ALA A 115 -9.81 -10.12 -2.22
CA ALA A 115 -10.69 -11.22 -2.66
C ALA A 115 -9.84 -12.47 -2.90
N GLU A 116 -10.18 -13.55 -2.24
CA GLU A 116 -9.42 -14.80 -2.37
C GLU A 116 -10.17 -15.81 -3.23
N GLN A 117 -9.42 -16.50 -4.08
CA GLN A 117 -9.94 -17.60 -4.86
C GLN A 117 -8.81 -18.60 -5.12
N GLY A 118 -9.02 -19.86 -4.73
CA GLY A 118 -8.03 -20.90 -4.96
C GLY A 118 -6.68 -20.65 -4.30
N GLY A 119 -6.68 -20.05 -3.12
CA GLY A 119 -5.43 -19.76 -2.40
C GLY A 119 -4.67 -18.57 -2.94
N ARG A 120 -5.24 -17.83 -3.87
CA ARG A 120 -4.65 -16.62 -4.44
C ARG A 120 -5.54 -15.43 -4.10
N THR A 121 -4.92 -14.26 -3.93
CA THR A 121 -5.64 -13.04 -3.53
C THR A 121 -5.52 -11.97 -4.60
N THR A 122 -6.66 -11.38 -4.96
CA THR A 122 -6.68 -10.18 -5.78
C THR A 122 -6.85 -8.98 -4.84
N LEU A 123 -5.84 -8.12 -4.85
CA LEU A 123 -5.87 -6.88 -4.08
C LEU A 123 -6.36 -5.76 -4.98
N THR A 124 -7.35 -5.01 -4.52
CA THR A 124 -7.85 -3.84 -5.23
C THR A 124 -7.80 -2.66 -4.29
N THR A 125 -7.03 -1.64 -4.64
CA THR A 125 -6.97 -0.40 -3.87
C THR A 125 -7.60 0.71 -4.70
N THR A 126 -8.63 1.34 -4.13
CA THR A 126 -9.26 2.52 -4.72
C THR A 126 -8.81 3.73 -3.93
N ILE A 127 -8.23 4.70 -4.60
CA ILE A 127 -7.73 5.91 -3.95
C ILE A 127 -8.56 7.10 -4.43
N LEU A 128 -9.23 7.74 -3.49
CA LEU A 128 -10.05 8.92 -3.75
C LEU A 128 -9.27 10.16 -3.34
N TYR A 129 -9.02 11.05 -4.30
CA TYR A 129 -8.30 12.30 -4.08
C TYR A 129 -9.26 13.47 -3.87
N VAL A 130 -8.77 14.58 -3.32
CA VAL A 130 -9.60 15.76 -3.05
C VAL A 130 -10.05 16.47 -4.32
N SER A 131 -9.33 16.26 -5.44
CA SER A 131 -9.63 16.93 -6.70
C SER A 131 -9.16 16.12 -7.89
N ARG A 132 -9.66 16.48 -9.05
CA ARG A 132 -9.21 15.91 -10.31
C ARG A 132 -7.73 16.23 -10.57
N GLU A 133 -7.30 17.45 -10.23
CA GLU A 133 -5.91 17.87 -10.40
C GLU A 133 -4.97 17.02 -9.54
N ALA A 134 -5.37 16.70 -8.32
CA ALA A 134 -4.58 15.84 -7.44
C ALA A 134 -4.44 14.45 -8.06
N ARG A 135 -5.56 13.87 -8.53
CA ARG A 135 -5.57 12.57 -9.19
C ARG A 135 -4.66 12.56 -10.43
N ASP A 136 -4.80 13.58 -11.28
CA ASP A 136 -4.03 13.68 -12.52
C ASP A 136 -2.53 13.83 -12.23
N GLY A 137 -2.17 14.57 -11.19
CA GLY A 137 -0.78 14.71 -10.78
C GLY A 137 -0.17 13.39 -10.36
N VAL A 138 -0.92 12.58 -9.63
CA VAL A 138 -0.46 11.25 -9.21
C VAL A 138 -0.29 10.34 -10.43
N LEU A 139 -1.23 10.35 -11.37
CA LEU A 139 -1.12 9.53 -12.59
C LEU A 139 0.11 9.89 -13.43
N LYS A 140 0.54 11.15 -13.41
CA LYS A 140 1.72 11.61 -14.14
C LYS A 140 3.02 11.36 -13.40
N SER A 141 2.95 11.00 -12.10
CA SER A 141 4.13 10.74 -11.29
C SER A 141 4.69 9.35 -11.56
N PRO A 142 5.93 9.04 -11.11
CA PRO A 142 6.49 7.69 -11.25
C PRO A 142 5.95 6.71 -10.19
N MET A 143 4.79 6.96 -9.63
CA MET A 143 4.18 6.18 -8.56
C MET A 143 4.02 4.70 -8.94
N GLU A 144 3.59 4.44 -10.17
CA GLU A 144 3.32 3.07 -10.62
C GLU A 144 4.56 2.18 -10.51
N GLY A 145 5.73 2.70 -10.87
CA GLY A 145 6.98 1.96 -10.76
C GLY A 145 7.33 1.61 -9.33
N GLY A 146 7.14 2.55 -8.40
CA GLY A 146 7.39 2.32 -6.98
C GLY A 146 6.45 1.28 -6.38
N VAL A 147 5.18 1.38 -6.69
CA VAL A 147 4.17 0.41 -6.23
C VAL A 147 4.48 -0.98 -6.78
N THR A 148 4.83 -1.07 -8.06
CA THR A 148 5.19 -2.35 -8.69
C THR A 148 6.35 -3.00 -7.97
N ARG A 149 7.41 -2.24 -7.65
CA ARG A 149 8.58 -2.76 -6.96
C ARG A 149 8.25 -3.26 -5.56
N SER A 150 7.46 -2.49 -4.81
CA SER A 150 7.01 -2.91 -3.48
C SER A 150 6.19 -4.19 -3.54
N TYR A 151 5.26 -4.27 -4.46
CA TYR A 151 4.40 -5.45 -4.60
C TYR A 151 5.17 -6.67 -5.08
N ASN A 152 6.20 -6.50 -5.91
CA ASN A 152 7.05 -7.61 -6.31
C ASN A 152 7.81 -8.17 -5.11
N GLN A 153 8.31 -7.30 -4.22
CA GLN A 153 8.94 -7.76 -2.98
C GLN A 153 7.94 -8.48 -2.07
N LEU A 154 6.73 -7.96 -1.96
CA LEU A 154 5.68 -8.60 -1.18
C LEU A 154 5.38 -10.00 -1.73
N ALA A 155 5.27 -10.14 -3.05
CA ALA A 155 5.00 -11.44 -3.67
C ALA A 155 6.10 -12.45 -3.32
N GLU A 156 7.37 -12.05 -3.37
CA GLU A 156 8.49 -12.91 -3.00
C GLU A 156 8.42 -13.35 -1.53
N ILE A 157 8.12 -12.41 -0.64
CA ILE A 157 7.98 -12.72 0.78
C ILE A 157 6.85 -13.72 1.01
N LEU A 158 5.70 -13.49 0.38
CA LEU A 158 4.54 -14.37 0.53
C LEU A 158 4.83 -15.78 0.02
N GLU A 159 5.59 -15.91 -1.07
CA GLU A 159 5.97 -17.23 -1.58
C GLU A 159 6.88 -17.99 -0.62
N SER A 160 7.70 -17.28 0.15
CA SER A 160 8.65 -17.88 1.09
C SER A 160 8.03 -18.23 2.44
N MET A 161 6.84 -17.75 2.73
CA MET A 161 6.18 -17.94 4.04
C MET A 161 5.38 -19.24 4.10
N PRO A 162 5.34 -19.91 5.27
CA PRO A 162 4.52 -21.12 5.43
C PRO A 162 3.02 -20.83 5.26
N ARG A 163 2.31 -21.79 4.71
CA ARG A 163 0.84 -21.73 4.53
C ARG A 163 0.17 -22.41 5.73
N THR A 164 0.07 -21.75 6.85
CA THR A 164 -0.56 -22.37 8.03
C THR A 164 -1.92 -21.81 8.35
#